data_b7d16893e7d55286a2c6e3dbddef7993
#
_entry.id   b7d16893e7d55286a2c6e3dbddef7993
#
_cell.length_a   1.000
_cell.length_b   1.000
_cell.length_c   1.000
_cell.angle_alpha   90.00
_cell.angle_beta   90.00
_cell.angle_gamma   90.00
#
_symmetry.space_group_name_H-M   'P 1'
#
loop_
_entity.id
_entity.type
_entity.pdbx_description
1 polymer ?
#
loop_
_entity_poly.entity_id
_entity_poly.type
_entity_poly.pdbx_seq_one_letter_code
_entity_poly.pdbx_strand_id
1 'polypeptide(L)'
;MKAYLSNPAKASLLLVILIGTVTLVHAGSVYHSTDAINKTAVTNKATASRAAAEAKRAEMRMVVATATSIYADMDLEDSGLSRQAFQNAWIGYYKLKKKGLLKKTNVLTICDFSQSSSNQRMYVIDVRNRRVLYRTYVAHGINSGEEYANSFSNKMESCKSSLGFYITSRTYSGVNGYSLRIDGVDKGFNDNARKRAIVIHGANYVSMRVVHKYGTMGTTFGCPAIPTEMTTQIIPVVKNGSCFFIYYPSKKYLAQSSVLNS
;
A
#
# COMPACT_ATOMS: atom_id res chain seq x y z
N MET A 1 11.35 59.47 29.55
CA MET A 1 12.49 60.10 30.31
C MET A 1 13.74 59.54 29.70
N LYS A 2 14.43 60.44 29.01
CA LYS A 2 15.87 60.72 28.98
C LYS A 2 16.78 59.51 28.64
N ALA A 3 17.33 59.37 27.46
CA ALA A 3 18.34 60.18 26.78
C ALA A 3 19.73 60.04 27.41
N TYR A 4 20.74 59.63 26.58
CA TYR A 4 21.98 60.35 26.26
C TYR A 4 22.92 59.31 25.66
N LEU A 5 23.31 59.38 24.38
CA LEU A 5 24.33 60.15 23.70
C LEU A 5 25.73 59.89 24.29
N SER A 6 26.69 59.40 23.51
CA SER A 6 27.63 60.19 22.72
C SER A 6 28.74 59.37 22.08
N ASN A 7 29.00 59.68 20.87
CA ASN A 7 30.22 59.50 20.04
C ASN A 7 31.29 60.55 20.53
N PRO A 8 32.52 60.70 19.99
CA PRO A 8 33.35 60.03 18.99
C PRO A 8 34.85 60.02 19.29
N ALA A 9 35.68 59.59 18.40
CA ALA A 9 36.94 60.20 17.89
C ALA A 9 37.98 59.16 17.43
N LYS A 10 38.27 59.19 16.19
CA LYS A 10 39.33 59.83 15.40
C LYS A 10 40.73 59.16 15.55
N ALA A 11 41.19 58.77 14.39
CA ALA A 11 42.48 58.99 13.72
C ALA A 11 43.57 57.98 14.06
N SER A 12 44.19 57.35 13.10
CA SER A 12 45.23 57.92 12.24
C SER A 12 45.68 56.92 11.16
N LEU A 13 45.85 57.51 10.01
CA LEU A 13 46.46 57.02 8.79
C LEU A 13 47.94 56.73 9.00
N LEU A 14 48.42 55.53 8.69
CA LEU A 14 49.83 55.30 8.42
C LEU A 14 50.01 54.45 7.15
N LEU A 15 50.36 55.19 6.12
CA LEU A 15 50.77 54.66 4.80
C LEU A 15 52.15 54.04 4.94
N VAL A 16 52.26 52.75 4.69
CA VAL A 16 53.59 52.13 4.43
C VAL A 16 53.51 51.48 3.05
N ILE A 17 54.16 52.15 2.11
CA ILE A 17 54.50 51.62 0.80
C ILE A 17 55.63 50.66 0.99
N LEU A 18 55.45 49.40 0.64
CA LEU A 18 56.61 48.48 0.44
C LEU A 18 56.46 47.84 -0.94
N ILE A 19 57.42 48.19 -1.75
CA ILE A 19 57.68 47.78 -3.14
C ILE A 19 58.10 46.28 -3.13
N GLY A 20 57.62 45.52 -4.06
CA GLY A 20 58.32 44.53 -4.80
C GLY A 20 58.24 43.08 -4.30
N THR A 21 57.75 42.34 -5.04
CA THR A 21 58.28 41.29 -5.92
C THR A 21 57.11 40.41 -6.43
N VAL A 22 56.93 40.45 -7.72
CA VAL A 22 56.05 39.51 -8.44
C VAL A 22 56.73 38.15 -8.39
N THR A 23 56.23 37.24 -7.59
CA THR A 23 56.46 35.81 -7.78
C THR A 23 55.27 35.23 -8.51
N LEU A 24 55.53 34.90 -9.76
CA LEU A 24 54.65 34.04 -10.58
C LEU A 24 54.56 32.67 -9.90
N VAL A 25 53.59 32.44 -9.08
CA VAL A 25 53.26 31.09 -8.61
C VAL A 25 52.29 30.46 -9.59
N HIS A 26 52.77 29.41 -10.21
CA HIS A 26 52.08 28.54 -11.16
C HIS A 26 50.61 28.25 -10.78
N ALA A 27 49.69 28.73 -11.60
CA ALA A 27 48.29 28.35 -11.60
C ALA A 27 48.11 26.96 -12.28
N GLY A 28 48.83 25.95 -11.77
CA GLY A 28 48.80 24.61 -12.37
C GLY A 28 48.32 23.49 -11.44
N SER A 29 48.13 23.77 -10.14
CA SER A 29 47.92 22.67 -9.17
C SER A 29 46.51 22.58 -8.55
N VAL A 30 45.62 23.52 -8.84
CA VAL A 30 44.25 23.54 -8.23
C VAL A 30 43.22 22.81 -9.08
N TYR A 31 43.45 22.66 -10.39
CA TYR A 31 42.47 21.98 -11.28
C TYR A 31 42.47 20.45 -11.18
N HIS A 32 43.58 19.82 -10.72
CA HIS A 32 43.70 18.36 -10.59
C HIS A 32 43.06 17.79 -9.31
N SER A 33 42.87 18.61 -8.28
CA SER A 33 42.29 18.13 -7.00
C SER A 33 40.77 18.08 -6.99
N THR A 34 40.11 18.98 -7.71
CA THR A 34 38.64 19.01 -7.79
C THR A 34 38.07 17.86 -8.62
N ASP A 35 38.72 17.45 -9.69
CA ASP A 35 38.30 16.31 -10.51
C ASP A 35 38.44 14.97 -9.80
N ALA A 36 39.49 14.80 -9.00
CA ALA A 36 39.69 13.60 -8.19
C ALA A 36 38.65 13.50 -7.06
N ILE A 37 38.32 14.60 -6.39
CA ILE A 37 37.33 14.67 -5.33
C ILE A 37 35.93 14.40 -5.93
N ASN A 38 35.60 14.98 -7.08
CA ASN A 38 34.33 14.72 -7.76
C ASN A 38 34.20 13.26 -8.23
N LYS A 39 35.23 12.66 -8.80
CA LYS A 39 35.22 11.24 -9.19
C LYS A 39 35.01 10.33 -7.98
N THR A 40 35.70 10.59 -6.88
CA THR A 40 35.55 9.80 -5.64
C THR A 40 34.14 9.94 -5.05
N ALA A 41 33.59 11.15 -5.02
CA ALA A 41 32.21 11.40 -4.55
C ALA A 41 31.15 10.70 -5.41
N VAL A 42 31.32 10.73 -6.74
CA VAL A 42 30.43 10.03 -7.69
C VAL A 42 30.53 8.51 -7.51
N THR A 43 31.74 7.97 -7.35
CA THR A 43 31.97 6.53 -7.15
C THR A 43 31.35 6.06 -5.82
N ASN A 44 31.52 6.81 -4.74
CA ASN A 44 30.98 6.52 -3.43
C ASN A 44 29.44 6.55 -3.46
N LYS A 45 28.84 7.53 -4.15
CA LYS A 45 27.38 7.62 -4.33
C LYS A 45 26.83 6.43 -5.14
N ALA A 46 27.52 6.02 -6.19
CA ALA A 46 27.12 4.87 -7.00
C ALA A 46 27.22 3.55 -6.20
N THR A 47 28.29 3.38 -5.41
CA THR A 47 28.45 2.21 -4.55
C THR A 47 27.40 2.15 -3.45
N ALA A 48 27.11 3.26 -2.78
CA ALA A 48 26.06 3.35 -1.77
C ALA A 48 24.67 3.05 -2.38
N SER A 49 24.39 3.54 -3.60
CA SER A 49 23.14 3.27 -4.30
C SER A 49 23.00 1.77 -4.66
N ARG A 50 24.07 1.11 -5.10
CA ARG A 50 24.07 -0.34 -5.38
C ARG A 50 23.85 -1.16 -4.11
N ALA A 51 24.53 -0.83 -3.03
CA ALA A 51 24.36 -1.49 -1.73
C ALA A 51 22.93 -1.34 -1.20
N ALA A 52 22.33 -0.15 -1.30
CA ALA A 52 20.93 0.09 -0.91
C ALA A 52 19.93 -0.72 -1.77
N ALA A 53 20.17 -0.80 -3.08
CA ALA A 53 19.35 -1.60 -3.98
C ALA A 53 19.45 -3.11 -3.68
N GLU A 54 20.64 -3.59 -3.36
CA GLU A 54 20.86 -4.99 -2.98
C GLU A 54 20.21 -5.32 -1.64
N ALA A 55 20.34 -4.45 -0.64
CA ALA A 55 19.65 -4.60 0.65
C ALA A 55 18.11 -4.64 0.47
N LYS A 56 17.55 -3.78 -0.37
CA LYS A 56 16.11 -3.80 -0.70
C LYS A 56 15.69 -5.10 -1.37
N ARG A 57 16.52 -5.64 -2.29
CA ARG A 57 16.26 -6.95 -2.93
C ARG A 57 16.35 -8.09 -1.93
N ALA A 58 17.32 -8.08 -1.03
CA ALA A 58 17.47 -9.09 0.01
C ALA A 58 16.27 -9.07 0.97
N GLU A 59 15.86 -7.88 1.43
CA GLU A 59 14.66 -7.70 2.24
C GLU A 59 13.41 -8.30 1.54
N MET A 60 13.21 -8.00 0.26
CA MET A 60 12.06 -8.52 -0.48
C MET A 60 12.11 -10.03 -0.66
N ARG A 61 13.27 -10.62 -0.89
CA ARG A 61 13.43 -12.09 -0.91
C ARG A 61 13.00 -12.71 0.43
N MET A 62 13.37 -12.11 1.56
CA MET A 62 12.93 -12.57 2.88
C MET A 62 11.43 -12.44 3.08
N VAL A 63 10.81 -11.33 2.63
CA VAL A 63 9.35 -11.14 2.71
C VAL A 63 8.61 -12.21 1.92
N VAL A 64 9.08 -12.53 0.71
CA VAL A 64 8.48 -13.59 -0.15
C VAL A 64 8.68 -14.97 0.48
N ALA A 65 9.87 -15.28 1.00
CA ALA A 65 10.14 -16.54 1.69
C ALA A 65 9.23 -16.71 2.92
N THR A 66 9.07 -15.64 3.70
CA THR A 66 8.14 -15.61 4.85
C THR A 66 6.70 -15.87 4.42
N ALA A 67 6.25 -15.24 3.33
CA ALA A 67 4.91 -15.48 2.78
C ALA A 67 4.74 -16.96 2.39
N THR A 68 5.73 -17.54 1.74
CA THR A 68 5.70 -18.97 1.33
C THR A 68 5.61 -19.90 2.54
N SER A 69 6.42 -19.66 3.58
CA SER A 69 6.37 -20.46 4.83
C SER A 69 5.00 -20.33 5.50
N ILE A 70 4.50 -19.09 5.70
CA ILE A 70 3.19 -18.88 6.36
C ILE A 70 2.06 -19.53 5.56
N TYR A 71 2.11 -19.46 4.22
CA TYR A 71 1.10 -20.08 3.36
C TYR A 71 1.03 -21.59 3.58
N ALA A 72 2.18 -22.24 3.66
CA ALA A 72 2.28 -23.68 3.94
C ALA A 72 1.89 -24.01 5.40
N ASP A 73 2.43 -23.26 6.38
CA ASP A 73 2.16 -23.48 7.81
C ASP A 73 0.66 -23.36 8.16
N MET A 74 -0.10 -22.61 7.37
CA MET A 74 -1.53 -22.37 7.58
C MET A 74 -2.44 -23.23 6.70
N ASP A 75 -1.89 -24.12 5.88
CA ASP A 75 -2.63 -24.95 4.90
C ASP A 75 -3.61 -24.11 4.05
N LEU A 76 -3.13 -22.92 3.59
CA LEU A 76 -3.99 -21.98 2.87
C LEU A 76 -4.40 -22.50 1.48
N GLU A 77 -3.66 -23.44 0.91
CA GLU A 77 -4.01 -24.13 -0.33
C GLU A 77 -5.28 -24.96 -0.15
N ASP A 78 -5.38 -25.73 0.93
CA ASP A 78 -6.56 -26.53 1.29
C ASP A 78 -7.76 -25.64 1.63
N SER A 79 -7.48 -24.45 2.16
CA SER A 79 -8.48 -23.40 2.33
C SER A 79 -8.94 -22.76 1.02
N GLY A 80 -8.33 -23.08 -0.13
CA GLY A 80 -8.65 -22.57 -1.45
C GLY A 80 -8.13 -21.16 -1.75
N LEU A 81 -7.35 -20.53 -0.86
CA LEU A 81 -6.73 -19.23 -1.15
C LEU A 81 -5.58 -19.44 -2.14
N SER A 82 -5.58 -18.72 -3.27
CA SER A 82 -4.50 -18.87 -4.22
C SER A 82 -3.17 -18.36 -3.63
N ARG A 83 -2.09 -19.14 -3.86
CA ARG A 83 -0.73 -18.79 -3.41
C ARG A 83 -0.33 -17.39 -3.88
N GLN A 84 -0.67 -17.05 -5.09
CA GLN A 84 -0.35 -15.76 -5.69
C GLN A 84 -1.12 -14.61 -5.02
N ALA A 85 -2.40 -14.81 -4.68
CA ALA A 85 -3.19 -13.84 -3.92
C ALA A 85 -2.57 -13.59 -2.55
N PHE A 86 -2.21 -14.65 -1.83
CA PHE A 86 -1.60 -14.54 -0.50
C PHE A 86 -0.22 -13.86 -0.55
N GLN A 87 0.66 -14.25 -1.48
CA GLN A 87 1.99 -13.65 -1.60
C GLN A 87 1.91 -12.16 -1.90
N ASN A 88 1.06 -11.73 -2.84
CA ASN A 88 0.87 -10.31 -3.13
C ASN A 88 0.26 -9.56 -1.93
N ALA A 89 -0.75 -10.15 -1.27
CA ALA A 89 -1.35 -9.58 -0.07
C ALA A 89 -0.30 -9.38 1.04
N TRP A 90 0.56 -10.37 1.27
CA TRP A 90 1.62 -10.32 2.28
C TRP A 90 2.66 -9.24 1.97
N ILE A 91 3.11 -9.14 0.71
CA ILE A 91 4.06 -8.11 0.28
C ILE A 91 3.49 -6.71 0.54
N GLY A 92 2.25 -6.46 0.11
CA GLY A 92 1.63 -5.15 0.30
C GLY A 92 1.33 -4.85 1.78
N TYR A 93 0.84 -5.83 2.54
CA TYR A 93 0.66 -5.72 3.99
C TYR A 93 2.00 -5.36 4.69
N TYR A 94 3.09 -6.06 4.38
CA TYR A 94 4.41 -5.77 4.92
C TYR A 94 4.84 -4.31 4.63
N LYS A 95 4.69 -3.86 3.40
CA LYS A 95 5.05 -2.50 2.98
C LYS A 95 4.18 -1.44 3.65
N LEU A 96 2.87 -1.64 3.74
CA LEU A 96 1.96 -0.73 4.43
C LEU A 96 2.26 -0.66 5.93
N LYS A 97 2.56 -1.80 6.56
CA LYS A 97 2.98 -1.88 7.97
C LYS A 97 4.31 -1.14 8.19
N LYS A 98 5.32 -1.38 7.35
CA LYS A 98 6.63 -0.71 7.41
C LYS A 98 6.52 0.82 7.26
N LYS A 99 5.58 1.29 6.44
CA LYS A 99 5.25 2.73 6.29
C LYS A 99 4.43 3.31 7.45
N GLY A 100 4.06 2.52 8.46
CA GLY A 100 3.24 2.97 9.59
C GLY A 100 1.79 3.30 9.23
N LEU A 101 1.30 2.84 8.07
CA LEU A 101 -0.05 3.16 7.60
C LEU A 101 -1.14 2.28 8.24
N LEU A 102 -0.77 1.12 8.80
CA LEU A 102 -1.70 0.22 9.45
C LEU A 102 -1.73 0.49 10.95
N LYS A 103 -2.91 0.82 11.49
CA LYS A 103 -3.15 0.94 12.94
C LYS A 103 -3.40 -0.43 13.57
N LYS A 104 -3.99 -1.36 12.82
CA LYS A 104 -4.27 -2.73 13.23
C LYS A 104 -3.44 -3.68 12.37
N THR A 105 -2.33 -4.16 12.94
CA THR A 105 -1.31 -4.93 12.21
C THR A 105 -1.41 -6.44 12.39
N ASN A 106 -2.37 -6.92 13.16
CA ASN A 106 -2.56 -8.35 13.37
C ASN A 106 -3.61 -8.99 12.45
N VAL A 107 -4.27 -8.19 11.60
CA VAL A 107 -5.33 -8.67 10.70
C VAL A 107 -5.02 -8.29 9.26
N LEU A 108 -5.07 -9.29 8.38
CA LEU A 108 -5.01 -9.15 6.92
C LEU A 108 -6.27 -9.78 6.33
N THR A 109 -7.00 -9.01 5.52
CA THR A 109 -8.18 -9.51 4.80
C THR A 109 -7.88 -9.57 3.31
N ILE A 110 -8.24 -10.68 2.67
CA ILE A 110 -8.00 -10.92 1.23
C ILE A 110 -9.32 -11.32 0.57
N CYS A 111 -9.72 -10.60 -0.48
CA CYS A 111 -10.74 -11.05 -1.44
C CYS A 111 -10.04 -11.57 -2.68
N ASP A 112 -10.06 -12.88 -2.89
CA ASP A 112 -9.46 -13.53 -4.05
C ASP A 112 -10.47 -13.61 -5.20
N PHE A 113 -10.53 -12.56 -6.01
CA PHE A 113 -11.45 -12.47 -7.15
C PHE A 113 -10.98 -13.28 -8.38
N SER A 114 -9.88 -14.02 -8.28
CA SER A 114 -9.55 -15.04 -9.29
C SER A 114 -10.46 -16.27 -9.17
N GLN A 115 -11.16 -16.40 -8.05
CA GLN A 115 -12.09 -17.50 -7.79
C GLN A 115 -13.52 -17.12 -8.21
N SER A 116 -14.36 -18.16 -8.45
CA SER A 116 -15.80 -18.00 -8.62
C SER A 116 -16.45 -17.28 -7.44
N SER A 117 -17.48 -16.47 -7.71
CA SER A 117 -18.28 -15.81 -6.67
C SER A 117 -19.04 -16.81 -5.79
N SER A 118 -19.26 -18.02 -6.29
CA SER A 118 -19.87 -19.13 -5.56
C SER A 118 -18.92 -19.83 -4.58
N ASN A 119 -17.65 -19.43 -4.54
CA ASN A 119 -16.67 -19.88 -3.55
C ASN A 119 -16.58 -18.90 -2.38
N GLN A 120 -16.23 -19.44 -1.21
CA GLN A 120 -15.84 -18.63 -0.05
C GLN A 120 -14.46 -18.02 -0.29
N ARG A 121 -14.40 -16.92 -1.04
CA ARG A 121 -13.18 -16.28 -1.58
C ARG A 121 -12.72 -15.03 -0.83
N MET A 122 -13.34 -14.73 0.32
CA MET A 122 -12.85 -13.73 1.28
C MET A 122 -12.31 -14.41 2.52
N TYR A 123 -11.06 -14.07 2.87
CA TYR A 123 -10.31 -14.63 3.98
C TYR A 123 -9.93 -13.52 4.95
N VAL A 124 -10.24 -13.69 6.23
CA VAL A 124 -9.79 -12.82 7.32
C VAL A 124 -8.75 -13.60 8.12
N ILE A 125 -7.52 -13.13 8.12
CA ILE A 125 -6.35 -13.83 8.64
C ILE A 125 -5.79 -13.10 9.85
N ASP A 126 -5.64 -13.80 10.97
CA ASP A 126 -4.80 -13.37 12.09
C ASP A 126 -3.34 -13.68 11.75
N VAL A 127 -2.62 -12.65 11.31
CA VAL A 127 -1.22 -12.82 10.87
C VAL A 127 -0.25 -13.07 12.03
N ARG A 128 -0.64 -12.69 13.26
CA ARG A 128 0.17 -12.91 14.47
C ARG A 128 0.10 -14.37 14.91
N ASN A 129 -1.11 -14.92 14.94
CA ASN A 129 -1.35 -16.28 15.41
C ASN A 129 -1.40 -17.29 14.26
N ARG A 130 -1.14 -16.88 13.01
CA ARG A 130 -1.10 -17.71 11.80
C ARG A 130 -2.35 -18.59 11.67
N ARG A 131 -3.54 -17.97 11.68
CA ARG A 131 -4.80 -18.71 11.53
C ARG A 131 -5.82 -17.92 10.72
N VAL A 132 -6.65 -18.63 9.97
CA VAL A 132 -7.83 -18.06 9.31
C VAL A 132 -8.92 -17.88 10.36
N LEU A 133 -9.34 -16.62 10.59
CA LEU A 133 -10.43 -16.29 11.51
C LEU A 133 -11.79 -16.50 10.86
N TYR A 134 -11.91 -16.07 9.60
CA TYR A 134 -13.14 -16.21 8.82
C TYR A 134 -12.80 -16.50 7.37
N ARG A 135 -13.61 -17.38 6.77
CA ARG A 135 -13.68 -17.60 5.34
C ARG A 135 -15.14 -17.48 4.93
N THR A 136 -15.43 -16.61 3.96
CA THR A 136 -16.82 -16.31 3.59
C THR A 136 -16.96 -15.94 2.11
N TYR A 137 -18.21 -15.89 1.65
CA TYR A 137 -18.55 -15.37 0.33
C TYR A 137 -18.37 -13.87 0.29
N VAL A 138 -18.06 -13.35 -0.90
CA VAL A 138 -18.03 -11.92 -1.16
C VAL A 138 -18.46 -11.62 -2.59
N ALA A 139 -19.47 -10.74 -2.72
CA ALA A 139 -19.93 -10.27 -4.01
C ALA A 139 -18.99 -9.21 -4.58
N HIS A 140 -19.00 -9.08 -5.91
CA HIS A 140 -18.30 -8.05 -6.66
C HIS A 140 -19.29 -7.13 -7.39
N GLY A 141 -18.79 -6.10 -8.07
CA GLY A 141 -19.60 -5.14 -8.82
C GLY A 141 -20.21 -5.76 -10.08
N ILE A 142 -21.46 -5.42 -10.38
CA ILE A 142 -22.25 -5.99 -11.48
C ILE A 142 -21.53 -5.89 -12.84
N ASN A 143 -20.84 -4.79 -13.09
CA ASN A 143 -20.09 -4.61 -14.33
C ASN A 143 -18.67 -5.22 -14.27
N SER A 144 -18.32 -5.92 -13.18
CA SER A 144 -17.07 -6.67 -13.10
C SER A 144 -17.12 -8.04 -13.75
N GLY A 145 -18.32 -8.59 -13.96
CA GLY A 145 -18.59 -9.90 -14.52
C GLY A 145 -19.76 -10.57 -13.83
N GLU A 146 -20.12 -11.75 -14.25
CA GLU A 146 -21.22 -12.53 -13.68
C GLU A 146 -20.72 -13.42 -12.53
N GLU A 147 -20.27 -14.62 -12.85
CA GLU A 147 -19.70 -15.55 -11.86
C GLU A 147 -18.29 -15.13 -11.43
N TYR A 148 -17.45 -14.78 -12.41
CA TYR A 148 -16.06 -14.36 -12.21
C TYR A 148 -15.90 -12.86 -12.39
N ALA A 149 -15.27 -12.21 -11.44
CA ALA A 149 -14.86 -10.82 -11.60
C ALA A 149 -13.61 -10.75 -12.49
N ASN A 150 -13.74 -10.23 -13.70
CA ASN A 150 -12.66 -10.14 -14.69
C ASN A 150 -12.43 -8.70 -15.20
N SER A 151 -13.26 -7.76 -14.78
CA SER A 151 -13.20 -6.36 -15.19
C SER A 151 -13.27 -5.42 -13.97
N PHE A 152 -12.33 -4.48 -13.88
CA PHE A 152 -12.15 -3.63 -12.70
C PHE A 152 -12.01 -2.16 -13.10
N SER A 153 -12.42 -1.25 -12.23
CA SER A 153 -12.36 0.18 -12.52
C SER A 153 -12.26 1.02 -11.24
N ASN A 154 -11.56 2.14 -11.36
CA ASN A 154 -11.50 3.20 -10.34
C ASN A 154 -12.39 4.41 -10.69
N LYS A 155 -13.11 4.36 -11.86
CA LYS A 155 -13.96 5.44 -12.32
C LYS A 155 -15.27 5.51 -11.51
N MET A 156 -15.74 6.73 -11.29
CA MET A 156 -17.08 6.97 -10.73
C MET A 156 -18.13 6.23 -11.56
N GLU A 157 -19.20 5.78 -10.90
CA GLU A 157 -20.38 5.16 -11.52
C GLU A 157 -20.10 3.97 -12.44
N SER A 158 -18.89 3.42 -12.41
CA SER A 158 -18.53 2.25 -13.24
C SER A 158 -19.27 0.97 -12.84
N CYS A 159 -19.84 0.91 -11.65
CA CYS A 159 -20.44 -0.28 -11.05
C CYS A 159 -19.49 -1.50 -11.04
N LYS A 160 -18.17 -1.26 -11.14
CA LYS A 160 -17.12 -2.28 -11.09
C LYS A 160 -16.41 -2.26 -9.74
N SER A 161 -15.95 -3.40 -9.29
CA SER A 161 -14.98 -3.50 -8.21
C SER A 161 -13.65 -2.86 -8.62
N SER A 162 -12.85 -2.46 -7.64
CA SER A 162 -11.51 -1.91 -7.84
C SER A 162 -10.48 -2.84 -7.21
N LEU A 163 -9.37 -3.09 -7.92
CA LEU A 163 -8.26 -3.91 -7.40
C LEU A 163 -7.41 -3.11 -6.44
N GLY A 164 -6.72 -3.82 -5.56
CA GLY A 164 -5.62 -3.26 -4.79
C GLY A 164 -5.84 -3.25 -3.29
N PHE A 165 -4.97 -2.51 -2.63
CA PHE A 165 -4.92 -2.42 -1.18
C PHE A 165 -5.82 -1.29 -0.66
N TYR A 166 -6.44 -1.58 0.48
CA TYR A 166 -7.25 -0.64 1.23
C TYR A 166 -6.83 -0.65 2.70
N ILE A 167 -7.08 0.45 3.37
CA ILE A 167 -7.02 0.53 4.83
C ILE A 167 -8.44 0.67 5.33
N THR A 168 -8.85 -0.23 6.24
CA THR A 168 -10.17 -0.18 6.84
C THR A 168 -10.31 1.02 7.78
N SER A 169 -11.48 1.63 7.81
CA SER A 169 -11.75 2.85 8.57
C SER A 169 -12.84 2.61 9.64
N ARG A 170 -13.65 3.63 9.90
CA ARG A 170 -14.74 3.57 10.87
C ARG A 170 -15.99 2.88 10.29
N THR A 171 -16.79 2.33 11.17
CA THR A 171 -18.11 1.79 10.85
C THR A 171 -19.17 2.88 10.83
N TYR A 172 -20.30 2.59 10.20
CA TYR A 172 -21.52 3.40 10.24
C TYR A 172 -22.73 2.51 9.95
N SER A 173 -23.92 2.99 10.29
CA SER A 173 -25.17 2.37 9.87
C SER A 173 -25.78 3.21 8.76
N GLY A 174 -26.10 2.59 7.62
CA GLY A 174 -26.68 3.22 6.43
C GLY A 174 -27.75 2.35 5.80
N VAL A 175 -28.11 2.61 4.53
CA VAL A 175 -29.13 1.84 3.80
C VAL A 175 -28.83 0.35 3.72
N ASN A 176 -27.56 -0.04 3.76
CA ASN A 176 -27.12 -1.45 3.80
C ASN A 176 -26.86 -1.95 5.23
N GLY A 177 -27.40 -1.29 6.25
CA GLY A 177 -27.18 -1.62 7.66
C GLY A 177 -25.76 -1.34 8.14
N TYR A 178 -25.25 -2.20 9.03
CA TYR A 178 -23.94 -2.08 9.62
C TYR A 178 -22.84 -2.28 8.57
N SER A 179 -22.09 -1.22 8.30
CA SER A 179 -21.16 -1.11 7.19
C SER A 179 -19.81 -0.57 7.63
N LEU A 180 -18.77 -0.89 6.88
CA LEU A 180 -17.38 -0.49 7.14
C LEU A 180 -16.80 0.29 5.96
N ARG A 181 -16.36 1.52 6.22
CA ARG A 181 -15.64 2.33 5.24
C ARG A 181 -14.24 1.77 5.00
N ILE A 182 -13.83 1.77 3.72
CA ILE A 182 -12.47 1.39 3.30
C ILE A 182 -11.87 2.47 2.42
N ASP A 183 -10.60 2.75 2.62
CA ASP A 183 -9.85 3.76 1.87
C ASP A 183 -8.85 3.08 0.97
N GLY A 184 -8.99 3.27 -0.34
CA GLY A 184 -8.06 2.74 -1.33
C GLY A 184 -6.72 3.48 -1.29
N VAL A 185 -5.62 2.75 -1.32
CA VAL A 185 -4.25 3.30 -1.22
C VAL A 185 -3.39 3.00 -2.44
N ASP A 186 -3.94 2.34 -3.46
CA ASP A 186 -3.30 2.11 -4.75
C ASP A 186 -3.74 3.18 -5.77
N LYS A 187 -2.85 4.15 -6.01
CA LYS A 187 -3.10 5.28 -6.90
C LYS A 187 -3.45 4.81 -8.31
N GLY A 188 -4.55 5.33 -8.86
CA GLY A 188 -5.06 4.98 -10.19
C GLY A 188 -5.90 3.70 -10.24
N PHE A 189 -5.86 2.85 -9.20
CA PHE A 189 -6.60 1.59 -9.15
C PHE A 189 -7.80 1.61 -8.20
N ASN A 190 -7.67 2.21 -7.01
CA ASN A 190 -8.74 2.26 -6.02
C ASN A 190 -8.76 3.53 -5.15
N ASP A 191 -7.90 4.50 -5.40
CA ASP A 191 -7.80 5.74 -4.63
C ASP A 191 -9.06 6.62 -4.70
N ASN A 192 -10.00 6.33 -5.62
CA ASN A 192 -11.34 6.92 -5.64
C ASN A 192 -12.37 6.15 -4.77
N ALA A 193 -11.97 5.08 -4.07
CA ALA A 193 -12.92 4.24 -3.33
C ALA A 193 -13.81 5.05 -2.36
N ARG A 194 -13.22 6.00 -1.61
CA ARG A 194 -13.98 6.87 -0.70
C ARG A 194 -15.01 7.74 -1.44
N LYS A 195 -14.62 8.34 -2.56
CA LYS A 195 -15.51 9.18 -3.39
C LYS A 195 -16.63 8.34 -4.02
N ARG A 196 -16.32 7.11 -4.40
CA ARG A 196 -17.25 6.13 -4.95
C ARG A 196 -18.14 5.47 -3.90
N ALA A 197 -18.02 5.85 -2.62
CA ALA A 197 -18.71 5.24 -1.49
C ALA A 197 -18.53 3.71 -1.40
N ILE A 198 -17.37 3.19 -1.79
CA ILE A 198 -17.04 1.77 -1.67
C ILE A 198 -16.84 1.42 -0.20
N VAL A 199 -17.60 0.43 0.26
CA VAL A 199 -17.63 -0.03 1.66
C VAL A 199 -17.77 -1.55 1.73
N ILE A 200 -17.45 -2.15 2.88
CA ILE A 200 -17.85 -3.52 3.20
C ILE A 200 -19.23 -3.44 3.87
N HIS A 201 -20.21 -4.18 3.36
CA HIS A 201 -21.56 -4.22 3.91
C HIS A 201 -22.17 -5.61 3.80
N GLY A 202 -23.24 -5.86 4.53
CA GLY A 202 -24.04 -7.07 4.40
C GLY A 202 -25.01 -7.02 3.24
N ALA A 203 -25.29 -8.17 2.63
CA ALA A 203 -26.30 -8.28 1.60
C ALA A 203 -26.93 -9.67 1.58
N ASN A 204 -28.26 -9.73 1.56
CA ASN A 204 -29.01 -10.99 1.57
C ASN A 204 -28.85 -11.80 0.26
N TYR A 205 -28.44 -11.13 -0.82
CA TYR A 205 -28.13 -11.79 -2.09
C TYR A 205 -26.74 -12.44 -2.11
N VAL A 206 -25.95 -12.30 -1.04
CA VAL A 206 -24.67 -12.99 -0.86
C VAL A 206 -24.92 -14.24 -0.01
N SER A 207 -25.42 -15.30 -0.64
CA SER A 207 -25.74 -16.56 0.04
C SER A 207 -25.83 -17.72 -0.96
N MET A 208 -25.56 -18.96 -0.50
CA MET A 208 -25.73 -20.16 -1.30
C MET A 208 -27.19 -20.37 -1.75
N ARG A 209 -28.18 -19.86 -1.01
CA ARG A 209 -29.55 -19.89 -1.45
C ARG A 209 -29.78 -19.16 -2.78
N VAL A 210 -29.08 -18.01 -2.93
CA VAL A 210 -29.13 -17.23 -4.18
C VAL A 210 -28.42 -17.98 -5.31
N VAL A 211 -27.24 -18.58 -5.03
CA VAL A 211 -26.52 -19.41 -6.01
C VAL A 211 -27.37 -20.59 -6.47
N HIS A 212 -28.00 -21.34 -5.55
CA HIS A 212 -28.88 -22.47 -5.90
C HIS A 212 -30.06 -22.05 -6.74
N LYS A 213 -30.61 -20.85 -6.48
CA LYS A 213 -31.80 -20.35 -7.19
C LYS A 213 -31.48 -19.75 -8.57
N TYR A 214 -30.36 -19.05 -8.71
CA TYR A 214 -30.03 -18.22 -9.87
C TYR A 214 -28.77 -18.66 -10.61
N GLY A 215 -28.05 -19.66 -10.12
CA GLY A 215 -26.78 -20.16 -10.69
C GLY A 215 -25.55 -19.34 -10.33
N THR A 216 -25.72 -18.09 -9.89
CA THR A 216 -24.61 -17.18 -9.55
C THR A 216 -24.90 -16.40 -8.27
N MET A 217 -23.86 -15.87 -7.64
CA MET A 217 -23.98 -14.95 -6.52
C MET A 217 -24.53 -13.59 -7.00
N GLY A 218 -25.32 -12.91 -6.16
CA GLY A 218 -25.74 -11.55 -6.45
C GLY A 218 -24.58 -10.57 -6.50
N THR A 219 -24.77 -9.44 -7.17
CA THR A 219 -23.73 -8.43 -7.43
C THR A 219 -24.05 -7.07 -6.81
N THR A 220 -23.07 -6.18 -6.73
CA THR A 220 -23.14 -4.84 -6.14
C THR A 220 -22.89 -3.74 -7.18
N PHE A 221 -22.81 -2.48 -6.76
CA PHE A 221 -22.30 -1.38 -7.58
C PHE A 221 -20.79 -1.13 -7.37
N GLY A 222 -20.04 -2.18 -6.94
CA GLY A 222 -18.59 -2.14 -6.78
C GLY A 222 -18.10 -2.43 -5.36
N CYS A 223 -18.99 -2.41 -4.36
CA CYS A 223 -18.65 -2.74 -2.98
C CYS A 223 -18.34 -4.24 -2.81
N PRO A 224 -17.38 -4.63 -1.96
CA PRO A 224 -17.29 -6.00 -1.46
C PRO A 224 -18.41 -6.24 -0.43
N ALA A 225 -19.47 -6.92 -0.84
CA ALA A 225 -20.57 -7.29 0.05
C ALA A 225 -20.42 -8.72 0.55
N ILE A 226 -20.71 -8.94 1.83
CA ILE A 226 -20.63 -10.23 2.53
C ILE A 226 -22.03 -10.68 2.97
N PRO A 227 -22.23 -11.96 3.36
CA PRO A 227 -23.48 -12.39 3.96
C PRO A 227 -23.87 -11.48 5.14
N THR A 228 -25.15 -11.09 5.21
CA THR A 228 -25.64 -10.15 6.23
C THR A 228 -25.34 -10.63 7.66
N GLU A 229 -25.49 -11.91 7.92
CA GLU A 229 -25.22 -12.56 9.20
C GLU A 229 -23.75 -12.54 9.62
N MET A 230 -22.83 -12.36 8.66
CA MET A 230 -21.39 -12.28 8.93
C MET A 230 -20.92 -10.88 9.30
N THR A 231 -21.74 -9.85 9.10
CA THR A 231 -21.31 -8.46 9.33
C THR A 231 -20.95 -8.18 10.78
N THR A 232 -21.75 -8.67 11.73
CA THR A 232 -21.52 -8.48 13.17
C THR A 232 -20.31 -9.25 13.70
N GLN A 233 -19.87 -10.26 12.98
CA GLN A 233 -18.68 -11.06 13.31
C GLN A 233 -17.42 -10.49 12.67
N ILE A 234 -17.46 -10.18 11.36
CA ILE A 234 -16.27 -9.79 10.58
C ILE A 234 -15.91 -8.33 10.78
N ILE A 235 -16.89 -7.40 10.68
CA ILE A 235 -16.61 -5.96 10.72
C ILE A 235 -15.88 -5.52 12.01
N PRO A 236 -16.26 -5.98 13.22
CA PRO A 236 -15.53 -5.65 14.44
C PRO A 236 -14.07 -6.10 14.44
N VAL A 237 -13.79 -7.22 13.78
CA VAL A 237 -12.43 -7.79 13.67
C VAL A 237 -11.57 -6.99 12.71
N VAL A 238 -12.13 -6.55 11.58
CA VAL A 238 -11.34 -5.93 10.50
C VAL A 238 -11.34 -4.40 10.53
N LYS A 239 -12.21 -3.72 11.30
CA LYS A 239 -12.29 -2.26 11.37
C LYS A 239 -11.05 -1.60 11.96
N ASN A 240 -10.94 -0.25 11.76
CA ASN A 240 -9.99 0.63 12.43
C ASN A 240 -8.51 0.39 12.05
N GLY A 241 -8.23 0.35 10.75
CA GLY A 241 -6.87 0.44 10.23
C GLY A 241 -6.19 -0.88 9.92
N SER A 242 -6.93 -1.97 9.67
CA SER A 242 -6.35 -3.20 9.13
C SER A 242 -6.15 -3.13 7.63
N CYS A 243 -5.30 -4.03 7.11
CA CYS A 243 -5.07 -4.21 5.68
C CYS A 243 -6.21 -5.03 5.06
N PHE A 244 -6.78 -4.53 3.97
CA PHE A 244 -7.76 -5.22 3.15
C PHE A 244 -7.28 -5.20 1.70
N PHE A 245 -7.29 -6.34 1.02
CA PHE A 245 -6.77 -6.50 -0.33
C PHE A 245 -7.75 -7.19 -1.25
N ILE A 246 -8.05 -6.58 -2.40
CA ILE A 246 -8.81 -7.19 -3.48
C ILE A 246 -7.83 -7.62 -4.57
N TYR A 247 -7.70 -8.92 -4.75
CA TYR A 247 -6.79 -9.56 -5.68
C TYR A 247 -7.50 -10.04 -6.94
N TYR A 248 -6.84 -9.87 -8.06
CA TYR A 248 -7.04 -10.54 -9.34
C TYR A 248 -5.69 -10.58 -10.08
N PRO A 249 -5.34 -11.63 -10.86
CA PRO A 249 -4.06 -11.75 -11.54
C PRO A 249 -3.94 -10.82 -12.77
N SER A 250 -4.24 -9.53 -12.59
CA SER A 250 -4.11 -8.49 -13.62
C SER A 250 -2.65 -8.10 -13.81
N LYS A 251 -2.08 -8.41 -14.99
CA LYS A 251 -0.70 -8.00 -15.34
C LYS A 251 -0.50 -6.49 -15.16
N LYS A 252 -1.48 -5.67 -15.58
CA LYS A 252 -1.44 -4.21 -15.42
C LYS A 252 -1.37 -3.80 -13.95
N TYR A 253 -2.25 -4.36 -13.11
CA TYR A 253 -2.26 -4.03 -11.68
C TYR A 253 -0.94 -4.43 -11.01
N LEU A 254 -0.50 -5.66 -11.20
CA LEU A 254 0.72 -6.18 -10.57
C LEU A 254 1.96 -5.37 -10.97
N ALA A 255 2.04 -4.91 -12.23
CA ALA A 255 3.15 -4.10 -12.71
C ALA A 255 3.10 -2.62 -12.27
N GLN A 256 1.92 -2.08 -11.95
CA GLN A 256 1.73 -0.63 -11.72
C GLN A 256 1.21 -0.28 -10.32
N SER A 257 0.92 -1.25 -9.46
CA SER A 257 0.47 -0.97 -8.09
C SER A 257 1.50 -0.13 -7.34
N SER A 258 1.08 1.00 -6.81
CA SER A 258 1.92 1.89 -6.01
C SER A 258 2.34 1.26 -4.68
N VAL A 259 1.58 0.29 -4.19
CA VAL A 259 1.90 -0.45 -2.97
C VAL A 259 2.88 -1.58 -3.26
N LEU A 260 2.62 -2.41 -4.30
CA LEU A 260 3.49 -3.55 -4.62
C LEU A 260 4.87 -3.13 -5.14
N ASN A 261 4.98 -1.98 -5.79
CA ASN A 261 6.21 -1.55 -6.49
C ASN A 261 6.93 -0.37 -5.80
N SER A 262 6.52 0.00 -4.58
CA SER A 262 7.16 1.07 -3.79
C SER A 262 8.48 0.66 -3.14
#